data_f376dd95683da4ddc67d5c2e093b680c
#
_entry.id   f376dd95683da4ddc67d5c2e093b680c
#
_cell.length_a   1.000
_cell.length_b   1.000
_cell.length_c   1.000
_cell.angle_alpha   90.00
_cell.angle_beta   90.00
_cell.angle_gamma   90.00
#
_symmetry.space_group_name_H-M   'P 1'
#
loop_
_entity.id
_entity.type
_entity.pdbx_description
1 polymer ?
#
loop_
_entity_poly.entity_id
_entity_poly.type
_entity_poly.pdbx_seq_one_letter_code
_entity_poly.pdbx_strand_id
1 'polypeptide(L)'
;MIAHSEWKHDDVFEAKAENGNTIVLDANAAHVHGPSPMEAVLMALCSCTSVDVVSILKKKRQPITGLRVSAVATQADAPPRVFTHIKLTYAVRGQVSRKAAQDAVALSKNKYCSVSLMLEKAARIECDIVYLDGEPEP
;
A
#
# COMPACT_ATOMS: atom_id res chain seq x y z
N MET A 1 -15.39 0.66 14.19
CA MET A 1 -14.03 1.15 13.87
C MET A 1 -14.02 2.67 14.06
N ILE A 2 -13.09 3.19 14.88
CA ILE A 2 -13.03 4.60 15.23
C ILE A 2 -11.60 5.10 15.06
N ALA A 3 -11.44 6.33 14.57
CA ALA A 3 -10.16 7.00 14.48
C ALA A 3 -10.29 8.46 14.92
N HIS A 4 -9.24 8.98 15.51
CA HIS A 4 -9.15 10.38 15.93
C HIS A 4 -7.88 11.01 15.36
N SER A 5 -7.89 12.33 15.23
CA SER A 5 -6.69 13.11 14.92
C SER A 5 -6.67 14.36 15.79
N GLU A 6 -5.56 14.61 16.45
CA GLU A 6 -5.35 15.79 17.29
C GLU A 6 -4.23 16.67 16.71
N TRP A 7 -4.51 17.94 16.58
CA TRP A 7 -3.50 18.93 16.26
C TRP A 7 -2.55 19.14 17.46
N LYS A 8 -1.26 19.02 17.20
CA LYS A 8 -0.22 19.18 18.24
C LYS A 8 0.46 20.55 18.18
N HIS A 9 1.03 20.88 17.03
CA HIS A 9 1.69 22.16 16.77
C HIS A 9 1.94 22.26 15.25
N ASP A 10 2.15 23.46 14.74
CA ASP A 10 2.44 23.70 13.32
C ASP A 10 1.49 22.90 12.40
N ASP A 11 2.02 22.04 11.53
CA ASP A 11 1.25 21.16 10.66
C ASP A 11 1.30 19.70 11.15
N VAL A 12 1.59 19.46 12.42
CA VAL A 12 1.78 18.14 13.04
C VAL A 12 0.50 17.70 13.75
N PHE A 13 0.07 16.48 13.42
CA PHE A 13 -1.11 15.83 13.98
C PHE A 13 -0.75 14.44 14.51
N GLU A 14 -1.35 14.06 15.62
CA GLU A 14 -1.27 12.69 16.12
C GLU A 14 -2.60 12.00 15.84
N ALA A 15 -2.54 10.96 15.01
CA ALA A 15 -3.71 10.16 14.67
C ALA A 15 -3.73 8.88 15.53
N LYS A 16 -4.91 8.53 16.01
CA LYS A 16 -5.13 7.39 16.90
C LYS A 16 -6.22 6.47 16.39
N ALA A 17 -5.97 5.18 16.46
CA ALA A 17 -6.99 4.16 16.29
C ALA A 17 -7.72 3.91 17.62
N GLU A 18 -8.86 3.23 17.56
CA GLU A 18 -9.72 2.92 18.70
C GLU A 18 -9.00 2.20 19.83
N ASN A 19 -8.03 1.34 19.49
CA ASN A 19 -7.24 0.57 20.47
C ASN A 19 -6.03 1.34 21.03
N GLY A 20 -5.87 2.62 20.68
CA GLY A 20 -4.79 3.48 21.17
C GLY A 20 -3.52 3.48 20.32
N ASN A 21 -3.42 2.70 19.26
CA ASN A 21 -2.29 2.77 18.33
C ASN A 21 -2.25 4.12 17.62
N THR A 22 -1.07 4.70 17.51
CA THR A 22 -0.90 6.06 16.99
C THR A 22 0.08 6.13 15.83
N ILE A 23 -0.15 7.11 14.96
CA ILE A 23 0.81 7.56 13.95
C ILE A 23 0.87 9.08 13.99
N VAL A 24 2.05 9.64 13.71
CA VAL A 24 2.24 11.08 13.58
C VAL A 24 2.23 11.45 12.11
N LEU A 25 1.42 12.45 11.76
CA LEU A 25 1.30 12.98 10.41
C LEU A 25 1.78 14.42 10.38
N ASP A 26 2.51 14.79 9.33
CA ASP A 26 3.03 16.14 9.14
C ASP A 26 2.65 16.65 7.74
N ALA A 27 1.78 17.63 7.70
CA ALA A 27 1.32 18.22 6.44
C ALA A 27 2.29 19.27 5.88
N ASN A 28 3.35 19.62 6.60
CA ASN A 28 4.38 20.52 6.11
C ASN A 28 5.15 19.87 4.94
N ALA A 29 5.54 20.67 3.96
CA ALA A 29 6.25 20.18 2.77
C ALA A 29 7.55 19.44 3.10
N ALA A 30 8.20 19.76 4.20
CA ALA A 30 9.44 19.10 4.65
C ALA A 30 9.21 17.73 5.31
N HIS A 31 7.99 17.46 5.79
CA HIS A 31 7.60 16.19 6.45
C HIS A 31 8.59 15.71 7.53
N VAL A 32 9.11 16.66 8.35
CA VAL A 32 10.16 16.38 9.32
C VAL A 32 9.71 15.40 10.42
N HIS A 33 8.43 15.49 10.82
CA HIS A 33 7.90 14.73 11.96
C HIS A 33 7.15 13.47 11.58
N GLY A 34 6.82 13.30 10.31
CA GLY A 34 6.08 12.12 9.85
C GLY A 34 5.62 12.26 8.39
N PRO A 35 4.99 11.22 7.84
CA PRO A 35 4.44 11.30 6.50
C PRO A 35 3.27 12.28 6.42
N SER A 36 2.98 12.77 5.22
CA SER A 36 1.77 13.54 4.99
C SER A 36 0.52 12.63 5.07
N PRO A 37 -0.66 13.20 5.26
CA PRO A 37 -1.90 12.42 5.19
C PRO A 37 -2.07 11.66 3.87
N MET A 38 -1.72 12.26 2.74
CA MET A 38 -1.82 11.59 1.43
C MET A 38 -0.79 10.45 1.29
N GLU A 39 0.42 10.62 1.81
CA GLU A 39 1.39 9.52 1.88
C GLU A 39 0.89 8.38 2.77
N ALA A 40 0.21 8.69 3.87
CA ALA A 40 -0.37 7.69 4.76
C ALA A 40 -1.44 6.85 4.05
N VAL A 41 -2.21 7.43 3.13
CA VAL A 41 -3.16 6.69 2.29
C VAL A 41 -2.42 5.68 1.40
N LEU A 42 -1.31 6.07 0.78
CA LEU A 42 -0.49 5.15 -0.03
C LEU A 42 0.16 4.07 0.84
N MET A 43 0.62 4.42 2.02
CA MET A 43 1.18 3.45 2.98
C MET A 43 0.12 2.42 3.38
N ALA A 44 -1.11 2.85 3.62
CA ALA A 44 -2.23 1.97 3.91
C ALA A 44 -2.54 1.03 2.73
N LEU A 45 -2.52 1.54 1.52
CA LEU A 45 -2.70 0.73 0.31
C LEU A 45 -1.62 -0.34 0.18
N CYS A 46 -0.34 0.05 0.29
CA CYS A 46 0.79 -0.87 0.21
C CYS A 46 0.70 -1.97 1.27
N SER A 47 0.37 -1.61 2.50
CA SER A 47 0.27 -2.56 3.62
C SER A 47 -0.93 -3.49 3.47
N CYS A 48 -2.08 -2.95 3.08
CA CYS A 48 -3.32 -3.72 2.91
C CYS A 48 -3.14 -4.82 1.84
N THR A 49 -2.62 -4.46 0.67
CA THR A 49 -2.37 -5.45 -0.38
C THR A 49 -1.26 -6.44 0.00
N SER A 50 -0.24 -6.01 0.76
CA SER A 50 0.83 -6.89 1.24
C SER A 50 0.29 -8.02 2.13
N VAL A 51 -0.63 -7.70 3.02
CA VAL A 51 -1.28 -8.71 3.89
C VAL A 51 -1.92 -9.80 3.05
N ASP A 52 -2.67 -9.43 2.03
CA ASP A 52 -3.34 -10.39 1.14
C ASP A 52 -2.34 -11.26 0.38
N VAL A 53 -1.35 -10.63 -0.26
CA VAL A 53 -0.37 -11.35 -1.09
C VAL A 53 0.42 -12.36 -0.27
N VAL A 54 0.92 -11.95 0.90
CA VAL A 54 1.64 -12.87 1.80
C VAL A 54 0.73 -14.03 2.25
N SER A 55 -0.50 -13.72 2.65
CA SER A 55 -1.47 -14.73 3.11
C SER A 55 -1.80 -15.73 2.00
N ILE A 56 -2.07 -15.25 0.79
CA ILE A 56 -2.42 -16.10 -0.35
C ILE A 56 -1.24 -17.00 -0.75
N LEU A 57 -0.03 -16.43 -0.83
CA LEU A 57 1.16 -17.20 -1.19
C LEU A 57 1.48 -18.27 -0.16
N LYS A 58 1.30 -17.98 1.13
CA LYS A 58 1.46 -18.99 2.20
C LYS A 58 0.43 -20.11 2.08
N LYS A 59 -0.84 -19.79 1.81
CA LYS A 59 -1.90 -20.77 1.58
C LYS A 59 -1.60 -21.64 0.35
N LYS A 60 -1.00 -21.07 -0.68
CA LYS A 60 -0.53 -21.79 -1.87
C LYS A 60 0.78 -22.56 -1.63
N ARG A 61 1.29 -22.57 -0.40
CA ARG A 61 2.55 -23.22 -0.01
C ARG A 61 3.75 -22.74 -0.83
N GLN A 62 3.74 -21.48 -1.22
CA GLN A 62 4.87 -20.86 -1.90
C GLN A 62 5.93 -20.41 -0.89
N PRO A 63 7.22 -20.65 -1.16
CA PRO A 63 8.30 -20.33 -0.22
C PRO A 63 8.70 -18.85 -0.27
N ILE A 64 7.74 -17.96 -0.04
CA ILE A 64 7.99 -16.51 0.03
C ILE A 64 8.84 -16.19 1.26
N THR A 65 9.93 -15.46 1.07
CA THR A 65 10.84 -15.02 2.14
C THR A 65 10.84 -13.53 2.37
N GLY A 66 10.26 -12.76 1.47
CA GLY A 66 10.14 -11.31 1.61
C GLY A 66 9.20 -10.71 0.57
N LEU A 67 8.61 -9.58 0.93
CA LEU A 67 7.77 -8.80 0.05
C LEU A 67 7.93 -7.32 0.37
N ARG A 68 8.20 -6.52 -0.65
CA ARG A 68 8.12 -5.07 -0.57
C ARG A 68 7.13 -4.57 -1.62
N VAL A 69 6.11 -3.85 -1.18
CA VAL A 69 5.17 -3.19 -2.09
C VAL A 69 5.44 -1.69 -2.05
N SER A 70 5.69 -1.12 -3.22
CA SER A 70 5.94 0.31 -3.39
C SER A 70 4.84 0.92 -4.24
N ALA A 71 4.46 2.15 -3.93
CA ALA A 71 3.47 2.90 -4.69
C ALA A 71 4.08 4.19 -5.23
N VAL A 72 3.89 4.45 -6.52
CA VAL A 72 4.17 5.74 -7.16
C VAL A 72 2.83 6.30 -7.63
N ALA A 73 2.47 7.48 -7.13
CA ALA A 73 1.18 8.08 -7.41
C ALA A 73 1.31 9.43 -8.10
N THR A 74 0.38 9.71 -9.00
CA THR A 74 0.17 11.02 -9.62
C THR A 74 -1.08 11.64 -9.00
N GLN A 75 -1.00 12.93 -8.67
CA GLN A 75 -2.11 13.71 -8.13
C GLN A 75 -2.65 14.68 -9.19
N ALA A 76 -3.88 15.13 -9.01
CA ALA A 76 -4.46 16.21 -9.81
C ALA A 76 -3.60 17.48 -9.72
N ASP A 77 -3.53 18.25 -10.80
CA ASP A 77 -2.69 19.44 -10.91
C ASP A 77 -3.15 20.61 -10.02
N ALA A 78 -4.42 20.64 -9.69
CA ALA A 78 -5.04 21.70 -8.87
C ALA A 78 -5.81 21.08 -7.70
N PRO A 79 -5.98 21.82 -6.59
CA PRO A 79 -6.81 21.36 -5.47
C PRO A 79 -8.27 21.07 -5.88
N PRO A 80 -8.88 20.00 -5.34
CA PRO A 80 -8.27 19.01 -4.45
C PRO A 80 -7.34 18.07 -5.20
N ARG A 81 -6.12 17.90 -4.67
CA ARG A 81 -5.07 17.07 -5.29
C ARG A 81 -5.27 15.60 -4.99
N VAL A 82 -6.37 15.05 -5.49
CA VAL A 82 -6.67 13.61 -5.39
C VAL A 82 -5.70 12.79 -6.22
N PHE A 83 -5.50 11.53 -5.85
CA PHE A 83 -4.76 10.60 -6.71
C PHE A 83 -5.55 10.33 -7.99
N THR A 84 -4.85 10.37 -9.12
CA THR A 84 -5.42 10.07 -10.44
C THR A 84 -4.87 8.75 -10.99
N HIS A 85 -3.63 8.42 -10.65
CA HIS A 85 -2.97 7.21 -11.08
C HIS A 85 -2.03 6.72 -9.97
N ILE A 86 -2.06 5.42 -9.69
CA ILE A 86 -1.19 4.76 -8.71
C ILE A 86 -0.58 3.52 -9.37
N LYS A 87 0.75 3.44 -9.37
CA LYS A 87 1.46 2.25 -9.82
C LYS A 87 2.05 1.54 -8.61
N LEU A 88 1.61 0.29 -8.39
CA LEU A 88 2.13 -0.60 -7.36
C LEU A 88 3.18 -1.53 -7.95
N THR A 89 4.31 -1.65 -7.27
CA THR A 89 5.35 -2.62 -7.62
C THR A 89 5.54 -3.59 -6.45
N TYR A 90 5.34 -4.88 -6.73
CA TYR A 90 5.50 -5.97 -5.76
C TYR A 90 6.85 -6.62 -5.98
N ALA A 91 7.82 -6.36 -5.10
CA ALA A 91 9.13 -6.98 -5.13
C ALA A 91 9.12 -8.23 -4.23
N VAL A 92 9.17 -9.39 -4.87
CA VAL A 92 9.02 -10.71 -4.23
C VAL A 92 10.38 -11.37 -4.03
N ARG A 93 10.64 -11.88 -2.82
CA ARG A 93 11.77 -12.75 -2.51
C ARG A 93 11.33 -14.18 -2.23
N GLY A 94 12.22 -15.11 -2.53
CA GLY A 94 11.95 -16.54 -2.46
C GLY A 94 11.61 -17.12 -3.83
N GLN A 95 11.62 -18.46 -3.91
CA GLN A 95 11.34 -19.18 -5.15
C GLN A 95 9.83 -19.33 -5.37
N VAL A 96 9.15 -18.20 -5.51
CA VAL A 96 7.70 -18.13 -5.72
C VAL A 96 7.40 -18.29 -7.20
N SER A 97 6.47 -19.18 -7.56
CA SER A 97 6.11 -19.36 -8.97
C SER A 97 5.45 -18.09 -9.54
N ARG A 98 5.71 -17.83 -10.82
CA ARG A 98 5.14 -16.66 -11.53
C ARG A 98 3.61 -16.67 -11.45
N LYS A 99 2.99 -17.81 -11.74
CA LYS A 99 1.54 -17.94 -11.69
C LYS A 99 0.97 -17.66 -10.31
N ALA A 100 1.59 -18.22 -9.25
CA ALA A 100 1.13 -18.00 -7.89
C ALA A 100 1.22 -16.52 -7.49
N ALA A 101 2.31 -15.84 -7.84
CA ALA A 101 2.49 -14.42 -7.58
C ALA A 101 1.45 -13.57 -8.34
N GLN A 102 1.25 -13.84 -9.61
CA GLN A 102 0.25 -13.12 -10.43
C GLN A 102 -1.16 -13.32 -9.89
N ASP A 103 -1.52 -14.55 -9.53
CA ASP A 103 -2.84 -14.86 -8.95
C ASP A 103 -3.02 -14.12 -7.61
N ALA A 104 -2.02 -14.12 -6.75
CA ALA A 104 -2.08 -13.45 -5.45
C ALA A 104 -2.29 -11.93 -5.59
N VAL A 105 -1.54 -11.29 -6.47
CA VAL A 105 -1.66 -9.85 -6.74
C VAL A 105 -3.04 -9.53 -7.34
N ALA A 106 -3.49 -10.31 -8.32
CA ALA A 106 -4.80 -10.10 -8.95
C ALA A 106 -5.95 -10.28 -7.96
N LEU A 107 -5.89 -11.28 -7.10
CA LEU A 107 -6.91 -11.50 -6.06
C LEU A 107 -6.94 -10.36 -5.04
N SER A 108 -5.78 -9.89 -4.60
CA SER A 108 -5.71 -8.75 -3.70
C SER A 108 -6.31 -7.51 -4.32
N LYS A 109 -5.84 -7.13 -5.51
CA LYS A 109 -6.28 -5.91 -6.20
C LYS A 109 -7.77 -5.92 -6.51
N ASN A 110 -8.31 -7.03 -7.01
CA ASN A 110 -9.66 -7.08 -7.57
C ASN A 110 -10.73 -7.59 -6.60
N LYS A 111 -10.34 -8.20 -5.47
CA LYS A 111 -11.31 -8.87 -4.60
C LYS A 111 -11.11 -8.61 -3.11
N TYR A 112 -9.88 -8.61 -2.60
CA TYR A 112 -9.65 -8.65 -1.15
C TYR A 112 -9.15 -7.35 -0.53
N CYS A 113 -8.34 -6.56 -1.24
CA CYS A 113 -7.79 -5.32 -0.67
C CYS A 113 -8.85 -4.23 -0.61
N SER A 114 -9.39 -4.01 0.58
CA SER A 114 -10.42 -2.98 0.80
C SER A 114 -9.95 -1.59 0.38
N VAL A 115 -8.70 -1.26 0.66
CA VAL A 115 -8.13 0.06 0.31
C VAL A 115 -8.04 0.22 -1.21
N SER A 116 -7.54 -0.79 -1.94
CA SER A 116 -7.46 -0.68 -3.41
C SER A 116 -8.84 -0.58 -4.06
N LEU A 117 -9.82 -1.32 -3.55
CA LEU A 117 -11.19 -1.28 -4.06
C LEU A 117 -11.88 0.06 -3.80
N MET A 118 -11.55 0.73 -2.69
CA MET A 118 -12.01 2.10 -2.45
C MET A 118 -11.32 3.10 -3.37
N LEU A 119 -9.99 3.03 -3.48
CA LEU A 119 -9.20 3.99 -4.23
C LEU A 119 -9.37 3.86 -5.75
N GLU A 120 -9.66 2.66 -6.27
CA GLU A 120 -9.87 2.46 -7.70
C GLU A 120 -11.07 3.24 -8.27
N LYS A 121 -11.99 3.66 -7.41
CA LYS A 121 -13.12 4.51 -7.78
C LYS A 121 -12.71 5.94 -8.14
N ALA A 122 -11.55 6.36 -7.69
CA ALA A 122 -11.01 7.70 -7.91
C ALA A 122 -9.75 7.70 -8.78
N ALA A 123 -8.96 6.62 -8.74
CA ALA A 123 -7.65 6.53 -9.38
C ALA A 123 -7.50 5.22 -10.15
N ARG A 124 -6.76 5.28 -11.26
CA ARG A 124 -6.33 4.08 -11.97
C ARG A 124 -5.18 3.44 -11.19
N ILE A 125 -5.32 2.15 -10.85
CA ILE A 125 -4.30 1.39 -10.13
C ILE A 125 -3.71 0.33 -11.06
N GLU A 126 -2.39 0.38 -11.26
CA GLU A 126 -1.63 -0.60 -12.04
C GLU A 126 -0.69 -1.38 -11.11
N CYS A 127 -0.46 -2.65 -11.43
CA CYS A 127 0.39 -3.54 -10.63
C CYS A 127 1.45 -4.21 -11.49
N ASP A 128 2.69 -4.16 -11.02
CA ASP A 128 3.82 -4.92 -11.59
C ASP A 128 4.45 -5.79 -10.52
N ILE A 129 5.04 -6.91 -10.93
CA ILE A 129 5.75 -7.83 -10.05
C ILE A 129 7.21 -7.90 -10.47
N VAL A 130 8.12 -7.78 -9.49
CA VAL A 130 9.56 -7.96 -9.68
C VAL A 130 10.02 -9.13 -8.82
N TYR A 131 10.79 -10.03 -9.41
CA TYR A 131 11.32 -11.23 -8.73
C TYR A 131 12.79 -10.99 -8.39
N LEU A 132 13.08 -10.77 -7.09
CA LEU A 132 14.41 -10.36 -6.62
C LEU A 132 15.44 -11.52 -6.61
N ASP A 133 14.97 -12.76 -6.54
CA ASP A 133 15.83 -13.95 -6.53
C ASP A 133 15.87 -14.65 -7.90
N GLY A 134 15.64 -13.88 -8.97
CA GLY A 134 15.64 -14.35 -10.35
C GLY A 134 14.24 -14.66 -10.88
N GLU A 135 14.15 -14.87 -12.19
CA GLU A 135 12.90 -15.21 -12.85
C GLU A 135 12.42 -16.59 -12.37
N PRO A 136 11.21 -16.68 -11.81
CA PRO A 136 10.66 -17.95 -11.38
C PRO A 136 10.28 -18.81 -12.60
N GLU A 137 10.22 -20.10 -12.38
CA GLU A 137 9.63 -21.00 -13.38
C GLU A 137 8.15 -20.66 -13.59
N PRO A 138 7.65 -20.88 -14.80
CA PRO A 138 6.26 -20.58 -15.13
C PRO A 138 5.25 -21.34 -14.26
#